data_5b51bc8df928a6ff85c5fc52732f8312
#
_entry.id   5b51bc8df928a6ff85c5fc52732f8312
#
_cell.length_a   1.000
_cell.length_b   1.000
_cell.length_c   1.000
_cell.angle_alpha   90.00
_cell.angle_beta   90.00
_cell.angle_gamma   90.00
#
_symmetry.space_group_name_H-M   'P 1'
#
loop_
_entity.id
_entity.type
_entity.pdbx_description
1 polymer ?
#
loop_
_entity_poly.entity_id
_entity_poly.type
_entity_poly.pdbx_seq_one_letter_code
_entity_poly.pdbx_strand_id
1 'polypeptide(L)'
;YGSNIKFKKNKWKHGEFRTIKGEVIEKGGVAFSNVVGKFSKKFSKEIPGTNTSTRFWSSGISVVLHPKNPKIPAMHFNTRFICTKKSWFGGGMDVTPNFIDNKEKKYFHNELKKMCNLHNKKYYPKYKKLCDEYFYLPHRDEPRGIGGIFFDYKMDDWKKDFSFIKD
;
A
#
# COMPACT_ATOMS: atom_id res chain seq x y z
N TYR A 1 21.19 -5.39 -10.85
CA TYR A 1 20.65 -5.18 -9.51
C TYR A 1 21.84 -5.09 -8.57
N GLY A 2 22.07 -3.92 -7.91
CA GLY A 2 23.27 -3.63 -7.16
C GLY A 2 23.65 -4.73 -6.17
N SER A 3 24.85 -5.27 -6.33
CA SER A 3 25.38 -6.42 -5.60
C SER A 3 25.66 -6.16 -4.11
N ASN A 4 25.45 -4.95 -3.61
CA ASN A 4 25.80 -4.53 -2.24
C ASN A 4 24.58 -4.06 -1.41
N ILE A 5 23.47 -4.80 -1.48
CA ILE A 5 22.31 -4.53 -0.63
C ILE A 5 22.52 -5.18 0.74
N LYS A 6 22.53 -4.39 1.80
CA LYS A 6 22.57 -4.88 3.18
C LYS A 6 21.16 -4.91 3.76
N PHE A 7 20.79 -6.07 4.32
CA PHE A 7 19.51 -6.25 5.03
C PHE A 7 19.77 -6.42 6.52
N LYS A 8 19.12 -5.61 7.34
CA LYS A 8 19.07 -5.83 8.79
C LYS A 8 17.66 -6.27 9.18
N LYS A 9 17.55 -7.49 9.71
CA LYS A 9 16.29 -8.08 10.18
C LYS A 9 16.05 -7.69 11.63
N ASN A 10 14.83 -7.22 11.90
CA ASN A 10 14.35 -6.93 13.26
C ASN A 10 13.01 -7.64 13.44
N LYS A 11 12.81 -8.25 14.60
CA LYS A 11 11.55 -8.86 15.00
C LYS A 11 10.82 -7.96 16.01
N TRP A 12 9.52 -7.95 15.95
CA TRP A 12 8.64 -7.29 16.91
C TRP A 12 7.44 -8.21 17.22
N LYS A 13 6.64 -7.84 18.23
CA LYS A 13 5.55 -8.70 18.73
C LYS A 13 4.59 -9.21 17.64
N HIS A 14 4.36 -8.43 16.60
CA HIS A 14 3.35 -8.69 15.57
C HIS A 14 3.94 -8.89 14.17
N GLY A 15 5.23 -9.24 14.06
CA GLY A 15 5.85 -9.48 12.77
C GLY A 15 7.35 -9.26 12.74
N GLU A 16 7.84 -8.94 11.57
CA GLU A 16 9.24 -8.59 11.35
C GLU A 16 9.35 -7.44 10.35
N PHE A 17 10.40 -6.67 10.46
CA PHE A 17 10.77 -5.73 9.42
C PHE A 17 12.24 -5.85 9.05
N ARG A 18 12.54 -5.54 7.82
CA ARG A 18 13.91 -5.50 7.30
C ARG A 18 14.20 -4.11 6.81
N THR A 19 15.28 -3.51 7.31
CA THR A 19 15.82 -2.29 6.76
C THR A 19 16.75 -2.63 5.60
N ILE A 20 16.69 -1.80 4.57
CA ILE A 20 17.46 -1.97 3.34
C ILE A 20 18.35 -0.76 3.18
N LYS A 21 19.63 -0.98 2.92
CA LYS A 21 20.60 0.05 2.56
C LYS A 21 21.59 -0.52 1.53
N GLY A 22 21.92 0.28 0.54
CA GLY A 22 22.85 -0.17 -0.53
C GLY A 22 23.31 0.98 -1.41
N GLU A 23 23.84 0.65 -2.56
CA GLU A 23 24.34 1.64 -3.54
C GLU A 23 23.21 2.46 -4.16
N VAL A 24 22.10 1.82 -4.50
CA VAL A 24 20.93 2.44 -5.15
C VAL A 24 19.94 2.97 -4.11
N ILE A 25 19.68 2.21 -3.06
CA ILE A 25 18.75 2.56 -2.00
C ILE A 25 19.51 3.20 -0.84
N GLU A 26 19.21 4.45 -0.52
CA GLU A 26 19.75 5.14 0.64
C GLU A 26 19.21 4.53 1.94
N LYS A 27 17.89 4.40 2.00
CA LYS A 27 17.18 3.71 3.07
C LYS A 27 15.89 3.12 2.57
N GLY A 28 15.52 1.98 3.10
CA GLY A 28 14.24 1.37 2.82
C GLY A 28 13.80 0.48 3.97
N GLY A 29 12.55 0.12 3.95
CA GLY A 29 11.96 -0.80 4.91
C GLY A 29 10.96 -1.72 4.24
N VAL A 30 11.01 -3.00 4.60
CA VAL A 30 9.99 -3.99 4.27
C VAL A 30 9.49 -4.57 5.58
N ALA A 31 8.23 -4.34 5.90
CA ALA A 31 7.59 -4.85 7.09
C ALA A 31 6.54 -5.90 6.71
N PHE A 32 6.62 -7.05 7.37
CA PHE A 32 5.54 -8.03 7.42
C PHE A 32 4.88 -7.95 8.79
N SER A 33 3.57 -7.86 8.83
CA SER A 33 2.78 -7.83 10.04
C SER A 33 1.76 -8.95 10.08
N ASN A 34 1.54 -9.47 11.30
CA ASN A 34 0.52 -10.48 11.62
C ASN A 34 -0.05 -10.10 12.98
N VAL A 35 -1.19 -9.45 12.96
CA VAL A 35 -1.79 -8.78 14.12
C VAL A 35 -3.11 -9.43 14.50
N VAL A 36 -3.25 -9.80 15.76
CA VAL A 36 -4.53 -10.16 16.38
C VAL A 36 -4.89 -9.06 17.38
N GLY A 37 -6.11 -8.55 17.31
CA GLY A 37 -6.52 -7.46 18.16
C GLY A 37 -8.03 -7.32 18.33
N LYS A 38 -8.40 -6.19 18.92
CA LYS A 38 -9.80 -5.77 19.05
C LYS A 38 -9.92 -4.31 18.62
N PHE A 39 -10.89 -4.00 17.77
CA PHE A 39 -11.26 -2.61 17.49
C PHE A 39 -11.89 -1.96 18.72
N SER A 40 -11.68 -0.67 18.90
CA SER A 40 -12.42 0.09 19.90
C SER A 40 -13.93 0.06 19.60
N LYS A 41 -14.76 0.15 20.63
CA LYS A 41 -16.23 0.16 20.46
C LYS A 41 -16.72 1.28 19.53
N LYS A 42 -16.06 2.43 19.54
CA LYS A 42 -16.39 3.55 18.66
C LYS A 42 -16.08 3.21 17.20
N PHE A 43 -14.87 2.75 16.94
CA PHE A 43 -14.37 2.46 15.58
C PHE A 43 -15.02 1.21 14.98
N SER A 44 -15.36 0.22 15.81
CA SER A 44 -15.97 -1.03 15.33
C SER A 44 -17.33 -0.85 14.66
N LYS A 45 -18.06 0.23 14.95
CA LYS A 45 -19.36 0.51 14.30
C LYS A 45 -19.27 0.68 12.78
N GLU A 46 -18.11 1.11 12.30
CA GLU A 46 -17.85 1.37 10.87
C GLU A 46 -17.18 0.19 10.16
N ILE A 47 -16.73 -0.83 10.91
CA ILE A 47 -15.96 -1.95 10.36
C ILE A 47 -16.88 -3.13 10.03
N PRO A 48 -16.81 -3.68 8.82
CA PRO A 48 -17.60 -4.84 8.43
C PRO A 48 -17.37 -6.05 9.34
N GLY A 49 -18.45 -6.74 9.73
CA GLY A 49 -18.39 -7.99 10.49
C GLY A 49 -18.06 -7.85 11.97
N THR A 50 -18.14 -6.66 12.54
CA THR A 50 -17.86 -6.40 13.98
C THR A 50 -19.12 -6.28 14.85
N ASN A 51 -20.31 -6.51 14.31
CA ASN A 51 -21.59 -6.36 15.02
C ASN A 51 -21.69 -7.19 16.31
N THR A 52 -21.06 -8.35 16.36
CA THR A 52 -21.13 -9.26 17.50
C THR A 52 -19.78 -9.47 18.18
N SER A 53 -18.67 -9.12 17.54
CA SER A 53 -17.32 -9.24 18.08
C SER A 53 -16.43 -8.20 17.43
N THR A 54 -15.68 -7.48 18.26
CA THR A 54 -14.70 -6.48 17.79
C THR A 54 -13.33 -7.11 17.48
N ARG A 55 -13.18 -8.42 17.64
CA ARG A 55 -11.92 -9.13 17.35
C ARG A 55 -11.62 -9.13 15.86
N PHE A 56 -10.35 -8.98 15.54
CA PHE A 56 -9.86 -9.09 14.17
C PHE A 56 -8.52 -9.81 14.12
N TRP A 57 -8.23 -10.36 12.98
CA TRP A 57 -6.90 -10.77 12.54
C TRP A 57 -6.55 -9.99 11.27
N SER A 58 -5.31 -9.55 11.17
CA SER A 58 -4.82 -8.84 9.99
C SER A 58 -3.41 -9.27 9.66
N SER A 59 -3.14 -9.47 8.38
CA SER A 59 -1.79 -9.72 7.88
C SER A 59 -1.52 -8.83 6.67
N GLY A 60 -0.27 -8.39 6.52
CA GLY A 60 0.08 -7.52 5.42
C GLY A 60 1.56 -7.28 5.27
N ILE A 61 1.90 -6.67 4.15
CA ILE A 61 3.24 -6.23 3.80
C ILE A 61 3.20 -4.72 3.55
N SER A 62 4.21 -4.01 4.06
CA SER A 62 4.42 -2.60 3.79
C SER A 62 5.86 -2.38 3.34
N VAL A 63 6.04 -1.62 2.28
CA VAL A 63 7.34 -1.31 1.69
C VAL A 63 7.47 0.19 1.52
N VAL A 64 8.62 0.72 1.95
CA VAL A 64 9.03 2.10 1.67
C VAL A 64 10.46 2.08 1.17
N LEU A 65 10.71 2.68 0.02
CA LEU A 65 12.04 2.76 -0.58
C LEU A 65 12.39 4.21 -0.90
N HIS A 66 13.55 4.64 -0.40
CA HIS A 66 14.13 5.95 -0.69
C HIS A 66 15.44 5.74 -1.48
N PRO A 67 15.43 5.98 -2.80
CA PRO A 67 16.63 5.94 -3.62
C PRO A 67 17.61 7.05 -3.26
N LYS A 68 18.91 6.82 -3.47
CA LYS A 68 19.95 7.86 -3.31
C LYS A 68 19.87 8.94 -4.37
N ASN A 69 19.51 8.54 -5.59
CA ASN A 69 19.36 9.49 -6.68
C ASN A 69 18.06 10.29 -6.48
N PRO A 70 18.12 11.61 -6.25
CA PRO A 70 16.93 12.43 -6.01
C PRO A 70 16.00 12.55 -7.23
N LYS A 71 16.44 12.15 -8.41
CA LYS A 71 15.58 12.07 -9.60
C LYS A 71 14.66 10.85 -9.61
N ILE A 72 14.97 9.83 -8.80
CA ILE A 72 14.12 8.65 -8.65
C ILE A 72 13.19 8.88 -7.45
N PRO A 73 11.87 8.73 -7.62
CA PRO A 73 10.91 9.01 -6.55
C PRO A 73 11.02 8.04 -5.38
N ALA A 74 10.65 8.49 -4.18
CA ALA A 74 10.35 7.60 -3.08
C ALA A 74 9.10 6.78 -3.41
N MET A 75 9.14 5.48 -3.08
CA MET A 75 8.10 4.51 -3.41
C MET A 75 7.47 3.96 -2.14
N HIS A 76 6.15 3.93 -2.11
CA HIS A 76 5.36 3.34 -1.04
C HIS A 76 4.46 2.26 -1.63
N PHE A 77 4.41 1.12 -0.95
CA PHE A 77 3.57 -0.01 -1.33
C PHE A 77 3.07 -0.69 -0.06
N ASN A 78 1.81 -1.08 -0.05
CA ASN A 78 1.29 -1.96 1.00
C ASN A 78 0.18 -2.85 0.48
N THR A 79 0.09 -4.02 1.08
CA THR A 79 -1.07 -4.91 0.98
C THR A 79 -1.47 -5.36 2.37
N ARG A 80 -2.75 -5.57 2.59
CA ARG A 80 -3.27 -6.15 3.81
C ARG A 80 -4.49 -7.01 3.55
N PHE A 81 -4.62 -8.07 4.33
CA PHE A 81 -5.84 -8.84 4.48
C PHE A 81 -6.34 -8.68 5.90
N ILE A 82 -7.61 -8.36 6.07
CA ILE A 82 -8.25 -8.19 7.38
C ILE A 82 -9.40 -9.18 7.46
N CYS A 83 -9.50 -9.86 8.60
CA CYS A 83 -10.53 -10.83 8.90
C CYS A 83 -11.19 -10.49 10.25
N THR A 84 -12.50 -10.32 10.19
CA THR A 84 -13.43 -10.27 11.34
C THR A 84 -14.39 -11.44 11.18
N LYS A 85 -15.72 -11.26 11.30
CA LYS A 85 -16.71 -12.18 10.73
C LYS A 85 -16.84 -12.04 9.19
N LYS A 86 -16.33 -10.94 8.64
CA LYS A 86 -16.11 -10.74 7.21
C LYS A 86 -14.62 -10.61 6.96
N SER A 87 -14.21 -10.75 5.71
CA SER A 87 -12.82 -10.57 5.34
C SER A 87 -12.70 -9.75 4.07
N TRP A 88 -11.63 -8.98 3.96
CA TRP A 88 -11.37 -8.13 2.79
C TRP A 88 -9.90 -7.85 2.61
N PHE A 89 -9.56 -7.44 1.40
CA PHE A 89 -8.26 -6.92 1.05
C PHE A 89 -8.26 -5.39 1.03
N GLY A 90 -7.12 -4.83 1.39
CA GLY A 90 -6.78 -3.43 1.20
C GLY A 90 -5.33 -3.31 0.76
N GLY A 91 -5.00 -2.18 0.18
CA GLY A 91 -3.64 -1.93 -0.26
C GLY A 91 -3.52 -0.69 -1.12
N GLY A 92 -2.32 -0.47 -1.61
CA GLY A 92 -2.04 0.61 -2.52
C GLY A 92 -0.56 0.76 -2.84
N MET A 93 -0.31 1.53 -3.86
CA MET A 93 1.02 1.95 -4.29
C MET A 93 0.96 3.42 -4.70
N ASP A 94 1.88 4.22 -4.19
CA ASP A 94 2.06 5.61 -4.61
C ASP A 94 3.55 5.98 -4.64
N VAL A 95 3.87 7.03 -5.38
CA VAL A 95 5.23 7.52 -5.46
C VAL A 95 5.30 9.03 -5.20
N THR A 96 6.38 9.44 -4.52
CA THR A 96 6.61 10.85 -4.15
C THR A 96 7.96 11.28 -4.71
N PRO A 97 7.99 11.93 -5.88
CA PRO A 97 9.21 12.48 -6.46
C PRO A 97 9.65 13.76 -5.75
N ASN A 98 10.97 14.03 -5.73
CA ASN A 98 11.50 15.33 -5.36
C ASN A 98 11.32 16.36 -6.48
N PHE A 99 11.34 15.90 -7.73
CA PHE A 99 11.14 16.72 -8.93
C PHE A 99 10.07 16.05 -9.78
N ILE A 100 9.02 16.79 -10.12
CA ILE A 100 7.94 16.25 -10.95
C ILE A 100 8.38 16.25 -12.42
N ASP A 101 8.46 15.05 -13.01
CA ASP A 101 8.59 14.84 -14.45
C ASP A 101 7.26 14.30 -14.99
N ASN A 102 6.65 15.05 -15.90
CA ASN A 102 5.34 14.70 -16.45
C ASN A 102 5.39 13.46 -17.35
N LYS A 103 6.54 13.13 -17.97
CA LYS A 103 6.70 11.90 -18.77
C LYS A 103 6.73 10.69 -17.86
N GLU A 104 7.53 10.74 -16.78
CA GLU A 104 7.61 9.69 -15.76
C GLU A 104 6.26 9.50 -15.05
N LYS A 105 5.60 10.59 -14.67
CA LYS A 105 4.24 10.55 -14.10
C LYS A 105 3.28 9.82 -15.04
N LYS A 106 3.25 10.19 -16.31
CA LYS A 106 2.38 9.57 -17.32
C LYS A 106 2.72 8.08 -17.50
N TYR A 107 4.01 7.73 -17.54
CA TYR A 107 4.46 6.35 -17.65
C TYR A 107 3.99 5.52 -16.46
N PHE A 108 4.26 5.98 -15.23
CA PHE A 108 3.84 5.31 -14.00
C PHE A 108 2.33 5.04 -13.96
N HIS A 109 1.52 6.07 -14.23
CA HIS A 109 0.07 5.92 -14.25
C HIS A 109 -0.45 5.02 -15.37
N ASN A 110 0.22 5.00 -16.52
CA ASN A 110 -0.12 4.08 -17.60
C ASN A 110 0.13 2.62 -17.22
N GLU A 111 1.25 2.33 -16.53
CA GLU A 111 1.56 0.97 -16.07
C GLU A 111 0.54 0.51 -15.00
N LEU A 112 0.22 1.36 -14.02
CA LEU A 112 -0.85 1.07 -13.05
C LEU A 112 -2.21 0.82 -13.73
N LYS A 113 -2.53 1.61 -14.74
CA LYS A 113 -3.78 1.44 -15.52
C LYS A 113 -3.79 0.13 -16.29
N LYS A 114 -2.67 -0.25 -16.91
CA LYS A 114 -2.54 -1.54 -17.61
C LYS A 114 -2.77 -2.70 -16.65
N MET A 115 -2.06 -2.72 -15.51
CA MET A 115 -2.22 -3.74 -14.48
C MET A 115 -3.68 -3.83 -13.99
N CYS A 116 -4.27 -2.70 -13.59
CA CYS A 116 -5.67 -2.67 -13.16
C CYS A 116 -6.64 -3.21 -14.22
N ASN A 117 -6.40 -2.90 -15.50
CA ASN A 117 -7.25 -3.30 -16.62
C ASN A 117 -7.21 -4.81 -16.89
N LEU A 118 -6.16 -5.53 -16.48
CA LEU A 118 -6.11 -6.99 -16.54
C LEU A 118 -7.21 -7.62 -15.67
N HIS A 119 -7.63 -6.92 -14.62
CA HIS A 119 -8.65 -7.38 -13.69
C HIS A 119 -10.00 -6.71 -13.92
N ASN A 120 -10.02 -5.38 -14.01
CA ASN A 120 -11.25 -4.63 -14.27
C ASN A 120 -10.92 -3.19 -14.72
N LYS A 121 -11.47 -2.77 -15.84
CA LYS A 121 -11.28 -1.41 -16.40
C LYS A 121 -11.75 -0.28 -15.46
N LYS A 122 -12.64 -0.58 -14.50
CA LYS A 122 -13.11 0.40 -13.50
C LYS A 122 -12.16 0.56 -12.32
N TYR A 123 -11.17 -0.34 -12.11
CA TYR A 123 -10.29 -0.29 -10.94
C TYR A 123 -9.39 0.94 -10.95
N TYR A 124 -8.68 1.17 -12.04
CA TYR A 124 -7.76 2.30 -12.10
C TYR A 124 -8.41 3.64 -11.80
N PRO A 125 -9.48 4.09 -12.49
CA PRO A 125 -10.08 5.39 -12.19
C PRO A 125 -10.64 5.46 -10.76
N LYS A 126 -11.23 4.38 -10.25
CA LYS A 126 -11.75 4.31 -8.88
C LYS A 126 -10.63 4.42 -7.84
N TYR A 127 -9.59 3.61 -7.99
CA TYR A 127 -8.52 3.50 -6.98
C TYR A 127 -7.54 4.66 -7.05
N LYS A 128 -7.35 5.27 -8.21
CA LYS A 128 -6.61 6.53 -8.33
C LYS A 128 -7.30 7.64 -7.55
N LYS A 129 -8.61 7.81 -7.74
CA LYS A 129 -9.40 8.81 -7.01
C LYS A 129 -9.30 8.59 -5.49
N LEU A 130 -9.49 7.35 -5.03
CA LEU A 130 -9.36 7.00 -3.62
C LEU A 130 -7.94 7.27 -3.08
N CYS A 131 -6.90 7.08 -3.89
CA CYS A 131 -5.52 7.38 -3.52
C CYS A 131 -5.33 8.89 -3.30
N ASP A 132 -5.80 9.71 -4.25
CA ASP A 132 -5.68 11.16 -4.20
C ASP A 132 -6.41 11.72 -2.96
N GLU A 133 -7.59 11.18 -2.64
CA GLU A 133 -8.39 11.57 -1.47
C GLU A 133 -7.77 11.11 -0.14
N TYR A 134 -7.32 9.85 -0.06
CA TYR A 134 -6.78 9.26 1.16
C TYR A 134 -5.45 9.89 1.59
N PHE A 135 -4.58 10.21 0.62
CA PHE A 135 -3.27 10.81 0.85
C PHE A 135 -3.26 12.32 0.59
N TYR A 136 -4.41 12.97 0.59
CA TYR A 136 -4.49 14.42 0.47
C TYR A 136 -3.79 15.12 1.64
N LEU A 137 -3.05 16.17 1.35
CA LEU A 137 -2.27 16.96 2.29
C LEU A 137 -2.96 18.33 2.51
N PRO A 138 -3.86 18.47 3.51
CA PRO A 138 -4.66 19.70 3.67
C PRO A 138 -3.83 20.96 3.86
N HIS A 139 -2.65 20.83 4.50
CA HIS A 139 -1.74 21.94 4.75
C HIS A 139 -0.99 22.44 3.51
N ARG A 140 -1.06 21.67 2.40
CA ARG A 140 -0.44 22.01 1.12
C ARG A 140 -1.44 22.14 -0.02
N ASP A 141 -2.71 21.81 0.26
CA ASP A 141 -3.82 21.80 -0.71
C ASP A 141 -3.51 20.95 -1.95
N GLU A 142 -2.90 19.76 -1.76
CA GLU A 142 -2.50 18.87 -2.85
C GLU A 142 -2.54 17.39 -2.45
N PRO A 143 -2.74 16.45 -3.39
CA PRO A 143 -2.48 15.02 -3.16
C PRO A 143 -0.98 14.76 -2.92
N ARG A 144 -0.66 13.71 -2.14
CA ARG A 144 0.74 13.33 -1.90
C ARG A 144 1.44 12.89 -3.18
N GLY A 145 2.56 13.52 -3.49
CA GLY A 145 3.41 13.17 -4.63
C GLY A 145 2.69 13.26 -5.97
N ILE A 146 2.87 12.27 -6.81
CA ILE A 146 2.12 12.14 -8.07
C ILE A 146 0.94 11.16 -7.96
N GLY A 147 0.64 10.69 -6.75
CA GLY A 147 -0.41 9.74 -6.47
C GLY A 147 -0.06 8.31 -6.86
N GLY A 148 -1.07 7.53 -7.10
CA GLY A 148 -0.99 6.10 -7.41
C GLY A 148 -2.36 5.46 -7.40
N ILE A 149 -2.48 4.29 -6.76
CA ILE A 149 -3.74 3.61 -6.49
C ILE A 149 -3.85 3.27 -5.00
N PHE A 150 -5.06 3.36 -4.47
CA PHE A 150 -5.39 2.93 -3.12
C PHE A 150 -6.78 2.30 -3.10
N PHE A 151 -6.94 1.22 -2.36
CA PHE A 151 -8.23 0.55 -2.17
C PHE A 151 -8.32 -0.06 -0.78
N ASP A 152 -9.54 -0.15 -0.31
CA ASP A 152 -9.91 -0.86 0.91
C ASP A 152 -11.26 -1.54 0.73
N TYR A 153 -11.62 -2.42 1.67
CA TYR A 153 -12.88 -3.17 1.66
C TYR A 153 -13.14 -3.94 0.36
N LYS A 154 -12.05 -4.45 -0.26
CA LYS A 154 -12.20 -5.29 -1.45
C LYS A 154 -12.59 -6.70 -1.01
N MET A 155 -13.86 -7.05 -1.23
CA MET A 155 -14.50 -8.29 -0.78
C MET A 155 -15.53 -8.84 -1.78
N ASP A 156 -15.29 -8.62 -3.07
CA ASP A 156 -16.22 -9.02 -4.14
C ASP A 156 -16.14 -10.54 -4.42
N ASP A 157 -14.93 -11.04 -4.63
CA ASP A 157 -14.61 -12.44 -4.90
C ASP A 157 -13.18 -12.72 -4.43
N TRP A 158 -13.03 -13.62 -3.45
CA TRP A 158 -11.74 -13.85 -2.81
C TRP A 158 -10.62 -14.21 -3.80
N LYS A 159 -10.90 -15.09 -4.78
CA LYS A 159 -9.90 -15.53 -5.77
C LYS A 159 -9.48 -14.39 -6.70
N LYS A 160 -10.46 -13.65 -7.21
CA LYS A 160 -10.21 -12.50 -8.10
C LYS A 160 -9.52 -11.37 -7.33
N ASP A 161 -9.95 -11.12 -6.10
CA ASP A 161 -9.38 -10.10 -5.25
C ASP A 161 -7.93 -10.44 -4.88
N PHE A 162 -7.67 -11.70 -4.53
CA PHE A 162 -6.31 -12.17 -4.26
C PHE A 162 -5.41 -12.09 -5.51
N SER A 163 -5.93 -12.45 -6.69
CA SER A 163 -5.18 -12.29 -7.95
C SER A 163 -4.80 -10.83 -8.19
N PHE A 164 -5.74 -9.91 -7.99
CA PHE A 164 -5.45 -8.48 -8.11
C PHE A 164 -4.39 -7.98 -7.11
N ILE A 165 -4.40 -8.50 -5.88
CA ILE A 165 -3.41 -8.13 -4.85
C ILE A 165 -2.02 -8.67 -5.19
N LYS A 166 -1.96 -9.83 -5.85
CA LYS A 166 -0.71 -10.50 -6.20
C LYS A 166 0.04 -9.79 -7.33
N ASP A 167 -0.68 -9.19 -8.28
CA ASP A 167 -0.12 -8.48 -9.45
C ASP A 167 0.24 -7.05 -9.11
#